data_5e21e1c36ce81dd19847a9fb5f6b31bf
#
_entry.id   5e21e1c36ce81dd19847a9fb5f6b31bf
#
_cell.length_a   1.000
_cell.length_b   1.000
_cell.length_c   1.000
_cell.angle_alpha   90.00
_cell.angle_beta   90.00
_cell.angle_gamma   90.00
#
_symmetry.space_group_name_H-M   'P 1'
#
loop_
_entity.id
_entity.type
_entity.pdbx_description
1 polymer ?
#
loop_
_entity_poly.entity_id
_entity_poly.type
_entity_poly.pdbx_seq_one_letter_code
_entity_poly.pdbx_strand_id
1 'polypeptide(L)'
;WFLNQIEELILFEKSISSSGPDITQEVLGEAKSRGFSDERIAELLSTPLNNIQDKRRKYGILPVYKRIDTCGGEFQSEAAYLYSTYDLSIFTTQICEAQPSNKDKVIILGSGPNRIGQGIEFDYCCCHACFSLSEEGVETIMINCNPETVSTDFDTSDKLYFEPLNFESVMNIIEKEKKKGNLIGVIVQFGGQTPLKLADDLDRRGVKILGTTPKSINISEDRKLFKEVIEKLKLKQPENTTVGKKSNAIKAAESLSYPIIARPSFVLGGSSMEIIHDQMQLNKYLESNVEISSKTPLLLDSYLGAAIEVDVDLISDGEDCFVAGILEHIEEAGVHSGDSACSLPPHSLGKDIIEKIKYQSSLLAKELDVIGLMNIQFAVKESDIFVLEVNPRASRTIPFISKTTGIPLANLAAKLMIGSRLSSLSFHRKDLNYVAVKEAVLPFDRLPGSDTVLTPEMR
;
A
#
# COMPACT_ATOMS: atom_id res chain seq x y z
N TRP A 1 -31.02 -10.81 15.80
CA TRP A 1 -29.78 -11.32 16.38
C TRP A 1 -28.62 -10.32 16.20
N PHE A 2 -28.33 -9.87 14.98
CA PHE A 2 -27.22 -8.91 14.74
C PHE A 2 -27.33 -7.62 15.54
N LEU A 3 -28.54 -7.03 15.61
CA LEU A 3 -28.78 -5.81 16.40
C LEU A 3 -28.49 -6.01 17.88
N ASN A 4 -28.86 -7.16 18.44
CA ASN A 4 -28.56 -7.49 19.82
C ASN A 4 -27.06 -7.60 20.08
N GLN A 5 -26.30 -8.20 19.15
CA GLN A 5 -24.85 -8.28 19.27
C GLN A 5 -24.21 -6.86 19.25
N ILE A 6 -24.69 -5.98 18.37
CA ILE A 6 -24.24 -4.60 18.31
C ILE A 6 -24.58 -3.85 19.62
N GLU A 7 -25.80 -4.05 20.13
CA GLU A 7 -26.22 -3.46 21.42
C GLU A 7 -25.32 -3.92 22.56
N GLU A 8 -25.02 -5.22 22.66
CA GLU A 8 -24.09 -5.76 23.66
C GLU A 8 -22.70 -5.12 23.58
N LEU A 9 -22.16 -4.91 22.38
CA LEU A 9 -20.87 -4.22 22.20
C LEU A 9 -20.94 -2.77 22.67
N ILE A 10 -22.02 -2.03 22.35
CA ILE A 10 -22.22 -0.63 22.77
C ILE A 10 -22.36 -0.55 24.31
N LEU A 11 -23.10 -1.48 24.91
CA LEU A 11 -23.24 -1.52 26.37
C LEU A 11 -21.89 -1.84 27.04
N PHE A 12 -21.11 -2.72 26.43
CA PHE A 12 -19.79 -3.05 26.96
C PHE A 12 -18.80 -1.89 26.81
N GLU A 13 -18.83 -1.11 25.72
CA GLU A 13 -18.06 0.14 25.61
C GLU A 13 -18.34 1.11 26.77
N LYS A 14 -19.61 1.27 27.15
CA LYS A 14 -19.99 2.09 28.31
C LYS A 14 -19.38 1.56 29.60
N SER A 15 -19.34 0.24 29.76
CA SER A 15 -18.70 -0.42 30.90
C SER A 15 -17.19 -0.17 30.92
N ILE A 16 -16.49 -0.29 29.79
CA ILE A 16 -15.07 0.05 29.68
C ILE A 16 -14.84 1.52 30.07
N SER A 17 -15.61 2.45 29.50
CA SER A 17 -15.47 3.88 29.80
C SER A 17 -15.67 4.21 31.27
N SER A 18 -16.54 3.45 31.97
CA SER A 18 -16.80 3.61 33.39
C SER A 18 -15.70 3.05 34.30
N SER A 19 -14.85 2.14 33.78
CA SER A 19 -13.79 1.50 34.55
C SER A 19 -12.63 2.43 34.91
N GLY A 20 -12.56 3.59 34.24
CA GLY A 20 -11.48 4.55 34.41
C GLY A 20 -10.12 4.04 33.92
N PRO A 21 -9.03 4.79 34.10
CA PRO A 21 -7.71 4.46 33.57
C PRO A 21 -7.10 3.20 34.18
N ASP A 22 -7.60 2.71 35.33
CA ASP A 22 -7.12 1.52 36.02
C ASP A 22 -7.96 0.27 35.72
N ILE A 23 -8.22 0.06 34.42
CA ILE A 23 -8.91 -1.14 33.93
C ILE A 23 -8.32 -2.43 34.52
N THR A 24 -9.17 -3.33 35.04
CA THR A 24 -8.74 -4.59 35.62
C THR A 24 -8.35 -5.63 34.59
N GLN A 25 -7.68 -6.69 35.00
CA GLN A 25 -7.30 -7.81 34.13
C GLN A 25 -8.52 -8.46 33.46
N GLU A 26 -9.59 -8.66 34.26
CA GLU A 26 -10.82 -9.30 33.80
C GLU A 26 -11.51 -8.48 32.73
N VAL A 27 -11.70 -7.17 32.95
CA VAL A 27 -12.37 -6.28 32.01
C VAL A 27 -11.54 -6.12 30.74
N LEU A 28 -10.20 -5.97 30.86
CA LEU A 28 -9.32 -5.89 29.72
C LEU A 28 -9.31 -7.20 28.91
N GLY A 29 -9.30 -8.35 29.58
CA GLY A 29 -9.36 -9.66 28.94
C GLY A 29 -10.69 -9.84 28.18
N GLU A 30 -11.81 -9.51 28.81
CA GLU A 30 -13.12 -9.57 28.19
C GLU A 30 -13.22 -8.61 26.98
N ALA A 31 -12.68 -7.39 27.08
CA ALA A 31 -12.61 -6.46 25.96
C ALA A 31 -11.86 -7.07 24.77
N LYS A 32 -10.72 -7.69 25.01
CA LYS A 32 -9.94 -8.35 23.96
C LYS A 32 -10.69 -9.54 23.36
N SER A 33 -11.35 -10.36 24.15
CA SER A 33 -12.13 -11.50 23.66
C SER A 33 -13.35 -11.08 22.82
N ARG A 34 -13.89 -9.88 23.07
CA ARG A 34 -14.97 -9.28 22.28
C ARG A 34 -14.49 -8.52 21.05
N GLY A 35 -13.16 -8.50 20.78
CA GLY A 35 -12.58 -7.91 19.57
C GLY A 35 -12.22 -6.43 19.68
N PHE A 36 -12.25 -5.79 20.85
CA PHE A 36 -11.81 -4.41 21.02
C PHE A 36 -10.31 -4.29 20.81
N SER A 37 -9.89 -3.35 19.96
CA SER A 37 -8.47 -3.04 19.77
C SER A 37 -7.88 -2.29 20.97
N ASP A 38 -6.57 -2.39 21.16
CA ASP A 38 -5.86 -1.62 22.20
C ASP A 38 -6.09 -0.11 22.00
N GLU A 39 -6.15 0.34 20.76
CA GLU A 39 -6.42 1.74 20.38
C GLU A 39 -7.82 2.18 20.83
N ARG A 40 -8.87 1.37 20.51
CA ARG A 40 -10.24 1.69 20.94
C ARG A 40 -10.39 1.70 22.45
N ILE A 41 -9.76 0.77 23.16
CA ILE A 41 -9.77 0.76 24.63
C ILE A 41 -9.07 2.00 25.19
N ALA A 42 -7.94 2.42 24.60
CA ALA A 42 -7.23 3.62 24.99
C ALA A 42 -8.06 4.90 24.79
N GLU A 43 -8.80 5.01 23.67
CA GLU A 43 -9.74 6.09 23.43
C GLU A 43 -10.85 6.14 24.49
N LEU A 44 -11.52 5.00 24.74
CA LEU A 44 -12.62 4.91 25.70
C LEU A 44 -12.19 5.29 27.12
N LEU A 45 -10.96 4.97 27.49
CA LEU A 45 -10.37 5.29 28.79
C LEU A 45 -9.65 6.64 28.84
N SER A 46 -9.61 7.38 27.71
CA SER A 46 -8.84 8.62 27.58
C SER A 46 -7.40 8.50 28.10
N THR A 47 -6.74 7.39 27.75
CA THR A 47 -5.38 7.07 28.18
C THR A 47 -4.46 6.82 26.96
N PRO A 48 -3.12 7.04 27.08
CA PRO A 48 -2.20 6.70 26.02
C PRO A 48 -2.25 5.22 25.63
N LEU A 49 -2.17 4.92 24.33
CA LEU A 49 -2.18 3.56 23.77
C LEU A 49 -1.14 2.64 24.45
N ASN A 50 0.06 3.15 24.69
CA ASN A 50 1.14 2.38 25.34
C ASN A 50 0.74 1.86 26.73
N ASN A 51 -0.07 2.61 27.47
CA ASN A 51 -0.52 2.16 28.79
C ASN A 51 -1.39 0.90 28.70
N ILE A 52 -2.25 0.80 27.69
CA ILE A 52 -3.09 -0.38 27.46
C ILE A 52 -2.22 -1.56 27.01
N GLN A 53 -1.30 -1.33 26.09
CA GLN A 53 -0.38 -2.35 25.59
C GLN A 53 0.48 -2.93 26.71
N ASP A 54 1.01 -2.08 27.60
CA ASP A 54 1.84 -2.51 28.73
C ASP A 54 1.02 -3.25 29.80
N LYS A 55 -0.21 -2.79 30.10
CA LYS A 55 -1.14 -3.51 30.97
C LYS A 55 -1.48 -4.89 30.40
N ARG A 56 -1.80 -4.97 29.11
CA ARG A 56 -2.12 -6.22 28.43
C ARG A 56 -0.96 -7.22 28.51
N ARG A 57 0.26 -6.77 28.24
CA ARG A 57 1.47 -7.60 28.39
C ARG A 57 1.71 -8.03 29.82
N LYS A 58 1.59 -7.11 30.79
CA LYS A 58 1.76 -7.38 32.21
C LYS A 58 0.76 -8.43 32.73
N TYR A 59 -0.47 -8.39 32.23
CA TYR A 59 -1.52 -9.36 32.59
C TYR A 59 -1.43 -10.67 31.80
N GLY A 60 -0.51 -10.78 30.84
CA GLY A 60 -0.37 -11.97 29.99
C GLY A 60 -1.54 -12.17 29.01
N ILE A 61 -2.32 -11.12 28.72
CA ILE A 61 -3.43 -11.16 27.77
C ILE A 61 -2.85 -11.08 26.35
N LEU A 62 -2.55 -12.22 25.76
CA LEU A 62 -1.96 -12.36 24.44
C LEU A 62 -2.86 -13.23 23.56
N PRO A 63 -2.95 -12.96 22.26
CA PRO A 63 -3.72 -13.81 21.37
C PRO A 63 -3.05 -15.18 21.20
N VAL A 64 -3.86 -16.20 21.06
CA VAL A 64 -3.46 -17.50 20.52
C VAL A 64 -4.01 -17.62 19.10
N TYR A 65 -3.33 -18.42 18.28
CA TYR A 65 -3.72 -18.63 16.90
C TYR A 65 -4.26 -20.03 16.76
N LYS A 66 -5.42 -20.15 16.13
CA LYS A 66 -6.10 -21.41 15.89
C LYS A 66 -6.17 -21.67 14.39
N ARG A 67 -5.98 -22.92 14.03
CA ARG A 67 -6.16 -23.38 12.64
C ARG A 67 -7.65 -23.60 12.39
N ILE A 68 -8.15 -23.13 11.25
CA ILE A 68 -9.53 -23.41 10.89
C ILE A 68 -9.62 -24.86 10.41
N ASP A 69 -10.51 -25.60 11.06
CA ASP A 69 -10.88 -26.96 10.65
C ASP A 69 -11.84 -26.90 9.47
N THR A 70 -11.32 -27.16 8.28
CA THR A 70 -12.09 -27.19 7.03
C THR A 70 -12.74 -28.56 6.76
N CYS A 71 -12.49 -29.55 7.64
CA CYS A 71 -12.93 -30.94 7.46
C CYS A 71 -14.00 -31.37 8.48
N GLY A 72 -14.59 -30.44 9.22
CA GLY A 72 -15.65 -30.72 10.19
C GLY A 72 -15.23 -31.65 11.35
N GLY A 73 -13.94 -31.73 11.67
CA GLY A 73 -13.39 -32.62 12.69
C GLY A 73 -13.28 -34.09 12.27
N GLU A 74 -13.64 -34.43 11.01
CA GLU A 74 -13.54 -35.81 10.54
C GLU A 74 -12.12 -36.24 10.16
N PHE A 75 -11.32 -35.27 9.69
CA PHE A 75 -9.92 -35.46 9.32
C PHE A 75 -9.07 -34.32 9.87
N GLN A 76 -7.78 -34.60 10.09
CA GLN A 76 -6.84 -33.55 10.46
C GLN A 76 -6.70 -32.55 9.30
N SER A 77 -7.07 -31.30 9.53
CA SER A 77 -6.88 -30.23 8.55
C SER A 77 -5.40 -29.84 8.45
N GLU A 78 -4.86 -29.87 7.24
CA GLU A 78 -3.53 -29.36 6.92
C GLU A 78 -3.57 -27.90 6.42
N ALA A 79 -4.76 -27.26 6.45
CA ALA A 79 -4.93 -25.89 6.01
C ALA A 79 -3.98 -24.93 6.73
N ALA A 80 -3.35 -24.03 5.95
CA ALA A 80 -2.37 -23.08 6.47
C ALA A 80 -3.02 -21.92 7.24
N TYR A 81 -4.36 -21.84 7.28
CA TYR A 81 -5.14 -20.72 7.81
C TYR A 81 -5.08 -20.62 9.33
N LEU A 82 -4.52 -19.52 9.84
CA LEU A 82 -4.44 -19.20 11.25
C LEU A 82 -5.26 -17.94 11.56
N TYR A 83 -6.12 -18.03 12.58
CA TYR A 83 -6.91 -16.90 13.07
C TYR A 83 -6.59 -16.66 14.54
N SER A 84 -6.52 -15.40 14.94
CA SER A 84 -6.32 -15.04 16.35
C SER A 84 -7.60 -15.20 17.16
N THR A 85 -7.42 -15.56 18.42
CA THR A 85 -8.47 -15.50 19.45
C THR A 85 -7.84 -15.17 20.78
N TYR A 86 -8.60 -14.48 21.65
CA TYR A 86 -8.26 -14.30 23.05
C TYR A 86 -9.05 -15.31 23.86
N ASP A 87 -8.48 -16.50 24.07
CA ASP A 87 -9.08 -17.56 24.88
C ASP A 87 -8.85 -17.25 26.35
N LEU A 88 -9.91 -16.91 27.05
CA LEU A 88 -9.91 -16.59 28.47
C LEU A 88 -10.27 -17.80 29.36
N SER A 89 -10.30 -19.02 28.80
CA SER A 89 -10.62 -20.20 29.58
C SER A 89 -9.66 -20.36 30.76
N ILE A 90 -10.18 -20.31 31.96
CA ILE A 90 -9.43 -20.57 33.20
C ILE A 90 -9.26 -22.07 33.47
N PHE A 91 -9.96 -22.91 32.71
CA PHE A 91 -9.99 -24.38 32.93
C PHE A 91 -9.09 -25.17 32.00
N THR A 92 -8.62 -24.55 30.92
CA THR A 92 -7.79 -25.22 29.91
C THR A 92 -6.53 -24.42 29.59
N THR A 93 -5.44 -25.11 29.34
CA THR A 93 -4.22 -24.47 28.83
C THR A 93 -4.50 -23.88 27.46
N GLN A 94 -4.20 -22.62 27.28
CA GLN A 94 -4.31 -21.97 25.97
C GLN A 94 -3.40 -22.68 24.95
N ILE A 95 -3.99 -23.38 24.01
CA ILE A 95 -3.25 -24.06 22.94
C ILE A 95 -3.14 -23.10 21.74
N CYS A 96 -1.91 -22.80 21.33
CA CYS A 96 -1.65 -21.99 20.15
C CYS A 96 -1.09 -22.88 19.03
N GLU A 97 -1.77 -22.90 17.90
CA GLU A 97 -1.47 -23.77 16.77
C GLU A 97 -0.53 -23.12 15.72
N ALA A 98 -0.04 -21.91 15.99
CA ALA A 98 0.89 -21.20 15.11
C ALA A 98 2.23 -21.94 14.88
N GLN A 99 2.70 -22.68 15.91
CA GLN A 99 3.90 -23.52 15.88
C GLN A 99 5.08 -22.90 15.07
N PRO A 100 5.71 -21.81 15.57
CA PRO A 100 6.83 -21.18 14.88
C PRO A 100 7.95 -22.19 14.59
N SER A 101 8.49 -22.16 13.39
CA SER A 101 9.59 -23.02 12.94
C SER A 101 10.96 -22.48 13.35
N ASN A 102 12.02 -23.26 13.19
CA ASN A 102 13.40 -22.82 13.39
C ASN A 102 14.07 -22.28 12.11
N LYS A 103 13.30 -22.13 11.01
CA LYS A 103 13.82 -21.66 9.72
C LYS A 103 14.09 -20.15 9.72
N ASP A 104 14.79 -19.69 8.71
CA ASP A 104 14.80 -18.31 8.28
C ASP A 104 13.43 -17.97 7.67
N LYS A 105 12.85 -16.82 8.05
CA LYS A 105 11.47 -16.46 7.70
C LYS A 105 11.36 -15.04 7.19
N VAL A 106 10.42 -14.84 6.30
CA VAL A 106 9.98 -13.51 5.86
C VAL A 106 8.47 -13.40 6.02
N ILE A 107 8.01 -12.31 6.61
CA ILE A 107 6.59 -11.94 6.65
C ILE A 107 6.29 -11.03 5.47
N ILE A 108 5.21 -11.34 4.74
CA ILE A 108 4.72 -10.54 3.62
C ILE A 108 3.34 -10.02 4.01
N LEU A 109 3.17 -8.69 3.97
CA LEU A 109 1.86 -8.07 4.23
C LEU A 109 1.09 -7.94 2.92
N GLY A 110 -0.11 -8.52 2.88
CA GLY A 110 -1.01 -8.49 1.74
C GLY A 110 -1.68 -7.13 1.53
N SER A 111 -2.62 -7.05 0.61
CA SER A 111 -3.30 -5.80 0.22
C SER A 111 -4.45 -5.40 1.16
N GLY A 112 -4.93 -6.32 1.99
CA GLY A 112 -6.12 -6.11 2.80
C GLY A 112 -7.41 -6.13 1.98
N PRO A 113 -8.48 -5.49 2.47
CA PRO A 113 -9.76 -5.44 1.79
C PRO A 113 -9.67 -4.78 0.42
N ASN A 114 -10.47 -5.25 -0.54
CA ASN A 114 -10.61 -4.59 -1.84
C ASN A 114 -11.14 -3.16 -1.67
N ARG A 115 -10.53 -2.23 -2.38
CA ARG A 115 -10.90 -0.81 -2.39
C ARG A 115 -10.75 -0.27 -3.81
N ILE A 116 -11.52 0.76 -4.14
CA ILE A 116 -11.23 1.57 -5.33
C ILE A 116 -9.80 2.07 -5.20
N GLY A 117 -8.99 1.87 -6.23
CA GLY A 117 -7.59 2.24 -6.19
C GLY A 117 -6.61 1.15 -5.74
N GLN A 118 -7.10 -0.02 -5.28
CA GLN A 118 -6.30 -1.21 -4.98
C GLN A 118 -6.83 -2.40 -5.77
N GLY A 119 -6.10 -2.82 -6.80
CA GLY A 119 -6.45 -3.95 -7.64
C GLY A 119 -5.73 -5.24 -7.23
N ILE A 120 -6.12 -6.34 -7.89
CA ILE A 120 -5.53 -7.67 -7.73
C ILE A 120 -4.04 -7.72 -8.10
N GLU A 121 -3.53 -6.72 -8.79
CA GLU A 121 -2.13 -6.62 -9.20
C GLU A 121 -1.16 -6.59 -8.01
N PHE A 122 -1.61 -6.04 -6.89
CA PHE A 122 -0.83 -6.06 -5.64
C PHE A 122 -0.79 -7.46 -5.04
N ASP A 123 -1.89 -8.20 -5.13
CA ASP A 123 -1.95 -9.58 -4.69
C ASP A 123 -1.05 -10.48 -5.54
N TYR A 124 -1.03 -10.29 -6.86
CA TYR A 124 -0.06 -10.93 -7.76
C TYR A 124 1.38 -10.77 -7.25
N CYS A 125 1.76 -9.55 -6.86
CA CYS A 125 3.11 -9.29 -6.36
C CYS A 125 3.38 -10.04 -5.04
N CYS A 126 2.40 -10.11 -4.15
CA CYS A 126 2.50 -10.85 -2.89
C CYS A 126 2.69 -12.35 -3.13
N CYS A 127 1.89 -12.96 -4.02
CA CYS A 127 2.01 -14.38 -4.37
C CYS A 127 3.38 -14.71 -4.96
N HIS A 128 3.82 -13.92 -5.94
CA HIS A 128 5.12 -14.11 -6.58
C HIS A 128 6.29 -13.90 -5.62
N ALA A 129 6.16 -13.05 -4.62
CA ALA A 129 7.13 -12.92 -3.54
C ALA A 129 7.20 -14.20 -2.70
N CYS A 130 6.04 -14.76 -2.31
CA CYS A 130 6.00 -16.03 -1.57
C CYS A 130 6.72 -17.14 -2.35
N PHE A 131 6.37 -17.33 -3.62
CA PHE A 131 6.97 -18.37 -4.46
C PHE A 131 8.49 -18.19 -4.59
N SER A 132 8.93 -16.96 -4.88
CA SER A 132 10.35 -16.66 -5.09
C SER A 132 11.18 -16.86 -3.83
N LEU A 133 10.67 -16.46 -2.65
CA LEU A 133 11.38 -16.62 -1.39
C LEU A 133 11.39 -18.07 -0.92
N SER A 134 10.31 -18.83 -1.18
CA SER A 134 10.25 -20.26 -0.91
C SER A 134 11.29 -21.03 -1.75
N GLU A 135 11.49 -20.64 -3.03
CA GLU A 135 12.57 -21.19 -3.88
C GLU A 135 13.97 -20.93 -3.32
N GLU A 136 14.17 -19.82 -2.61
CA GLU A 136 15.42 -19.50 -1.90
C GLU A 136 15.55 -20.22 -0.53
N GLY A 137 14.59 -21.07 -0.17
CA GLY A 137 14.60 -21.85 1.09
C GLY A 137 14.15 -21.04 2.31
N VAL A 138 13.55 -19.89 2.13
CA VAL A 138 13.02 -19.03 3.19
C VAL A 138 11.56 -19.39 3.46
N GLU A 139 11.19 -19.62 4.73
CA GLU A 139 9.78 -19.82 5.12
C GLU A 139 8.99 -18.53 4.90
N THR A 140 7.95 -18.62 4.11
CA THR A 140 7.09 -17.48 3.79
C THR A 140 5.85 -17.45 4.68
N ILE A 141 5.61 -16.28 5.28
CA ILE A 141 4.48 -16.05 6.17
C ILE A 141 3.66 -14.91 5.58
N MET A 142 2.44 -15.23 5.12
CA MET A 142 1.49 -14.24 4.63
C MET A 142 0.62 -13.73 5.77
N ILE A 143 0.40 -12.41 5.82
CA ILE A 143 -0.65 -11.79 6.64
C ILE A 143 -1.59 -11.04 5.70
N ASN A 144 -2.83 -11.51 5.59
CA ASN A 144 -3.85 -10.86 4.78
C ASN A 144 -5.25 -11.20 5.33
N CYS A 145 -6.27 -10.39 5.00
CA CYS A 145 -7.63 -10.56 5.49
C CYS A 145 -8.70 -10.57 4.37
N ASN A 146 -8.28 -10.69 3.12
CA ASN A 146 -9.21 -10.72 1.99
C ASN A 146 -9.36 -12.16 1.46
N PRO A 147 -10.52 -12.81 1.66
CA PRO A 147 -10.71 -14.19 1.21
C PRO A 147 -10.80 -14.35 -0.32
N GLU A 148 -10.97 -13.24 -1.04
CA GLU A 148 -11.09 -13.22 -2.49
C GLU A 148 -9.74 -13.03 -3.20
N THR A 149 -8.63 -13.25 -2.50
CA THR A 149 -7.27 -13.08 -3.04
C THR A 149 -6.51 -14.40 -3.07
N VAL A 150 -5.65 -14.57 -4.08
CA VAL A 150 -4.81 -15.78 -4.24
C VAL A 150 -3.75 -15.87 -3.15
N SER A 151 -3.29 -14.73 -2.60
CA SER A 151 -2.34 -14.74 -1.48
C SER A 151 -2.91 -15.39 -0.22
N THR A 152 -4.22 -15.56 -0.13
CA THR A 152 -4.90 -16.27 0.97
C THR A 152 -5.26 -17.71 0.62
N ASP A 153 -4.83 -18.23 -0.53
CA ASP A 153 -4.97 -19.64 -0.85
C ASP A 153 -3.99 -20.49 -0.02
N PHE A 154 -4.39 -21.73 0.27
CA PHE A 154 -3.68 -22.61 1.21
C PHE A 154 -2.27 -23.02 0.75
N ASP A 155 -1.98 -22.91 -0.54
CA ASP A 155 -0.72 -23.34 -1.18
C ASP A 155 0.17 -22.16 -1.63
N THR A 156 -0.19 -20.92 -1.33
CA THR A 156 0.58 -19.74 -1.75
C THR A 156 1.77 -19.47 -0.83
N SER A 157 1.60 -19.64 0.46
CA SER A 157 2.66 -19.42 1.46
C SER A 157 2.78 -20.62 2.41
N ASP A 158 3.95 -20.76 3.05
CA ASP A 158 4.14 -21.84 4.05
C ASP A 158 3.21 -21.67 5.26
N LYS A 159 2.82 -20.42 5.57
CA LYS A 159 1.92 -20.08 6.66
C LYS A 159 1.11 -18.85 6.34
N LEU A 160 -0.20 -18.91 6.61
CA LEU A 160 -1.12 -17.80 6.45
C LEU A 160 -1.74 -17.40 7.78
N TYR A 161 -1.56 -16.15 8.19
CA TYR A 161 -2.35 -15.51 9.24
C TYR A 161 -3.45 -14.70 8.58
N PHE A 162 -4.69 -15.17 8.75
CA PHE A 162 -5.86 -14.49 8.22
C PHE A 162 -6.31 -13.42 9.22
N GLU A 163 -5.61 -12.29 9.19
CA GLU A 163 -5.72 -11.22 10.17
C GLU A 163 -5.77 -9.84 9.51
N PRO A 164 -6.44 -8.88 10.15
CA PRO A 164 -6.48 -7.51 9.64
C PRO A 164 -5.08 -6.88 9.64
N LEU A 165 -4.82 -6.08 8.60
CA LEU A 165 -3.57 -5.36 8.43
C LEU A 165 -3.57 -4.07 9.28
N ASN A 166 -3.58 -4.22 10.59
CA ASN A 166 -3.37 -3.17 11.56
C ASN A 166 -2.13 -3.45 12.41
N PHE A 167 -1.62 -2.42 13.07
CA PHE A 167 -0.38 -2.50 13.82
C PHE A 167 -0.44 -3.57 14.94
N GLU A 168 -1.54 -3.65 15.68
CA GLU A 168 -1.69 -4.57 16.79
C GLU A 168 -1.62 -6.04 16.34
N SER A 169 -2.42 -6.40 15.32
CA SER A 169 -2.46 -7.77 14.80
C SER A 169 -1.12 -8.18 14.20
N VAL A 170 -0.51 -7.33 13.39
CA VAL A 170 0.79 -7.59 12.75
C VAL A 170 1.89 -7.75 13.79
N MET A 171 1.95 -6.88 14.81
CA MET A 171 2.95 -6.99 15.88
C MET A 171 2.78 -8.24 16.72
N ASN A 172 1.56 -8.65 17.05
CA ASN A 172 1.30 -9.88 17.79
C ASN A 172 1.82 -11.12 17.03
N ILE A 173 1.64 -11.14 15.69
CA ILE A 173 2.17 -12.22 14.83
C ILE A 173 3.70 -12.18 14.79
N ILE A 174 4.31 -11.02 14.61
CA ILE A 174 5.76 -10.84 14.61
C ILE A 174 6.37 -11.32 15.94
N GLU A 175 5.81 -10.91 17.07
CA GLU A 175 6.25 -11.34 18.40
C GLU A 175 6.10 -12.87 18.58
N LYS A 176 5.07 -13.46 17.98
CA LYS A 176 4.87 -14.91 18.01
C LYS A 176 5.89 -15.65 17.18
N GLU A 177 6.13 -15.21 15.95
CA GLU A 177 7.03 -15.88 15.02
C GLU A 177 8.51 -15.70 15.39
N LYS A 178 8.88 -14.59 16.02
CA LYS A 178 10.23 -14.36 16.58
C LYS A 178 10.63 -15.30 17.72
N LYS A 179 9.69 -16.06 18.30
CA LYS A 179 10.00 -16.99 19.40
C LYS A 179 10.88 -18.16 18.99
N LYS A 180 10.91 -18.50 17.70
CA LYS A 180 11.77 -19.57 17.15
C LYS A 180 12.26 -19.17 15.77
N GLY A 181 13.46 -19.63 15.41
CA GLY A 181 14.10 -19.35 14.13
C GLY A 181 14.51 -17.88 13.99
N ASN A 182 14.78 -17.47 12.77
CA ASN A 182 15.24 -16.13 12.46
C ASN A 182 14.23 -15.41 11.56
N LEU A 183 13.59 -14.35 12.06
CA LEU A 183 12.79 -13.47 11.23
C LEU A 183 13.71 -12.47 10.52
N ILE A 184 13.98 -12.70 9.22
CA ILE A 184 14.81 -11.83 8.37
C ILE A 184 14.21 -10.42 8.33
N GLY A 185 12.88 -10.30 8.19
CA GLY A 185 12.16 -9.03 8.20
C GLY A 185 10.75 -9.14 7.63
N VAL A 186 10.17 -7.97 7.36
CA VAL A 186 8.79 -7.80 6.87
C VAL A 186 8.79 -7.04 5.55
N ILE A 187 8.10 -7.56 4.54
CA ILE A 187 7.86 -6.89 3.26
C ILE A 187 6.51 -6.17 3.32
N VAL A 188 6.53 -4.85 3.12
CA VAL A 188 5.34 -3.98 3.13
C VAL A 188 5.01 -3.40 1.76
N GLN A 189 5.90 -3.52 0.76
CA GLN A 189 5.83 -2.79 -0.50
C GLN A 189 4.98 -3.48 -1.57
N PHE A 190 4.57 -4.74 -1.39
CA PHE A 190 3.83 -5.49 -2.41
C PHE A 190 2.31 -5.37 -2.27
N GLY A 191 1.80 -5.19 -1.06
CA GLY A 191 0.37 -5.09 -0.79
C GLY A 191 -0.27 -3.72 -1.05
N GLY A 192 0.43 -2.80 -1.73
CA GLY A 192 -0.07 -1.45 -2.00
C GLY A 192 -0.04 -0.54 -0.76
N GLN A 193 -0.95 0.41 -0.70
CA GLN A 193 -0.91 1.49 0.29
C GLN A 193 -1.27 1.03 1.72
N THR A 194 -2.06 -0.04 1.86
CA THR A 194 -2.52 -0.50 3.19
C THR A 194 -1.36 -0.96 4.07
N PRO A 195 -0.52 -1.92 3.66
CA PRO A 195 0.61 -2.35 4.47
C PRO A 195 1.73 -1.30 4.56
N LEU A 196 1.87 -0.44 3.53
CA LEU A 196 2.90 0.58 3.50
C LEU A 196 2.77 1.56 4.67
N LYS A 197 1.54 1.91 5.07
CA LYS A 197 1.26 2.78 6.22
C LYS A 197 1.75 2.22 7.56
N LEU A 198 2.01 0.91 7.64
CA LEU A 198 2.52 0.28 8.86
C LEU A 198 4.04 0.33 8.98
N ALA A 199 4.74 0.69 7.90
CA ALA A 199 6.20 0.60 7.83
C ALA A 199 6.91 1.38 8.95
N ASP A 200 6.51 2.61 9.18
CA ASP A 200 7.09 3.53 10.16
C ASP A 200 6.89 3.02 11.60
N ASP A 201 5.68 2.59 11.92
CA ASP A 201 5.36 2.10 13.28
C ASP A 201 6.04 0.78 13.57
N LEU A 202 6.16 -0.11 12.60
CA LEU A 202 6.91 -1.36 12.70
C LEU A 202 8.41 -1.10 12.91
N ASP A 203 8.99 -0.19 12.12
CA ASP A 203 10.41 0.18 12.22
C ASP A 203 10.74 0.79 13.59
N ARG A 204 9.91 1.71 14.09
CA ARG A 204 10.04 2.28 15.45
C ARG A 204 10.01 1.23 16.56
N ARG A 205 9.40 0.08 16.33
CA ARG A 205 9.39 -1.07 17.25
C ARG A 205 10.53 -2.06 17.00
N GLY A 206 11.50 -1.69 16.17
CA GLY A 206 12.67 -2.51 15.86
C GLY A 206 12.37 -3.73 14.97
N VAL A 207 11.31 -3.65 14.17
CA VAL A 207 11.01 -4.64 13.12
C VAL A 207 11.76 -4.23 11.86
N LYS A 208 12.61 -5.12 11.34
CA LYS A 208 13.33 -4.87 10.10
C LYS A 208 12.36 -4.87 8.91
N ILE A 209 12.19 -3.73 8.27
CA ILE A 209 11.49 -3.63 6.99
C ILE A 209 12.45 -4.03 5.87
N LEU A 210 12.00 -4.96 5.02
CA LEU A 210 12.76 -5.42 3.85
C LEU A 210 12.38 -4.58 2.64
N GLY A 211 13.39 -4.26 1.82
CA GLY A 211 13.22 -3.37 0.67
C GLY A 211 13.56 -1.92 1.01
N THR A 212 12.89 -0.98 0.36
CA THR A 212 13.09 0.46 0.56
C THR A 212 12.75 0.85 2.00
N THR A 213 13.59 1.69 2.61
CA THR A 213 13.44 2.09 4.01
C THR A 213 12.18 2.91 4.26
N PRO A 214 11.57 2.85 5.46
CA PRO A 214 10.43 3.71 5.81
C PRO A 214 10.74 5.20 5.63
N LYS A 215 11.97 5.62 5.91
CA LYS A 215 12.42 7.00 5.67
C LYS A 215 12.29 7.40 4.20
N SER A 216 12.77 6.57 3.29
CA SER A 216 12.69 6.83 1.84
C SER A 216 11.26 6.78 1.32
N ILE A 217 10.44 5.87 1.87
CA ILE A 217 9.00 5.82 1.59
C ILE A 217 8.34 7.15 2.00
N ASN A 218 8.59 7.62 3.23
CA ASN A 218 8.04 8.89 3.72
C ASN A 218 8.50 10.10 2.90
N ILE A 219 9.76 10.13 2.45
CA ILE A 219 10.25 11.19 1.57
C ILE A 219 9.47 11.23 0.25
N SER A 220 9.14 10.08 -0.32
CA SER A 220 8.38 10.01 -1.58
C SER A 220 6.91 10.40 -1.41
N GLU A 221 6.31 10.17 -0.23
CA GLU A 221 4.90 10.49 0.07
C GLU A 221 4.71 11.92 0.59
N ASP A 222 5.71 12.49 1.27
CA ASP A 222 5.66 13.87 1.75
C ASP A 222 6.02 14.84 0.62
N ARG A 223 5.08 15.67 0.21
CA ARG A 223 5.26 16.61 -0.90
C ARG A 223 6.41 17.60 -0.70
N LYS A 224 6.62 18.06 0.53
CA LYS A 224 7.67 19.03 0.81
C LYS A 224 9.04 18.37 0.67
N LEU A 225 9.21 17.21 1.30
CA LEU A 225 10.44 16.43 1.23
C LEU A 225 10.72 15.96 -0.21
N PHE A 226 9.67 15.53 -0.91
CA PHE A 226 9.80 15.11 -2.31
C PHE A 226 10.20 16.29 -3.23
N LYS A 227 9.63 17.48 -3.01
CA LYS A 227 10.03 18.68 -3.74
C LYS A 227 11.51 19.00 -3.54
N GLU A 228 12.05 18.85 -2.32
CA GLU A 228 13.48 19.02 -2.04
C GLU A 228 14.35 18.03 -2.85
N VAL A 229 13.87 16.77 -3.00
CA VAL A 229 14.53 15.77 -3.86
C VAL A 229 14.52 16.20 -5.33
N ILE A 230 13.38 16.63 -5.86
CA ILE A 230 13.23 17.09 -7.24
C ILE A 230 14.18 18.29 -7.52
N GLU A 231 14.21 19.26 -6.62
CA GLU A 231 15.10 20.44 -6.75
C GLU A 231 16.58 20.04 -6.68
N LYS A 232 16.96 19.16 -5.76
CA LYS A 232 18.33 18.62 -5.63
C LYS A 232 18.79 17.94 -6.91
N LEU A 233 17.90 17.13 -7.53
CA LEU A 233 18.19 16.42 -8.77
C LEU A 233 18.04 17.30 -10.01
N LYS A 234 17.61 18.55 -9.88
CA LYS A 234 17.31 19.49 -10.97
C LYS A 234 16.30 18.93 -11.98
N LEU A 235 15.33 18.16 -11.49
CA LEU A 235 14.21 17.65 -12.27
C LEU A 235 13.07 18.67 -12.27
N LYS A 236 12.12 18.50 -13.18
CA LYS A 236 10.92 19.35 -13.26
C LYS A 236 9.75 18.66 -12.59
N GLN A 237 8.92 19.44 -11.94
CA GLN A 237 7.61 19.05 -11.39
C GLN A 237 6.61 20.12 -11.76
N PRO A 238 5.32 19.82 -11.96
CA PRO A 238 4.29 20.85 -12.12
C PRO A 238 4.31 21.83 -10.94
N GLU A 239 4.10 23.10 -11.22
CA GLU A 239 3.93 24.08 -10.15
C GLU A 239 2.76 23.70 -9.26
N ASN A 240 2.95 23.75 -7.97
CA ASN A 240 1.95 23.31 -7.01
C ASN A 240 1.95 24.16 -5.74
N THR A 241 0.83 24.15 -5.06
CA THR A 241 0.66 24.81 -3.78
C THR A 241 -0.31 24.05 -2.87
N THR A 242 -0.16 24.24 -1.57
CA THR A 242 -0.96 23.57 -0.55
C THR A 242 -1.78 24.61 0.22
N VAL A 243 -3.08 24.38 0.35
CA VAL A 243 -4.03 25.32 0.95
C VAL A 243 -4.69 24.70 2.19
N GLY A 244 -4.38 25.22 3.36
CA GLY A 244 -4.96 24.76 4.64
C GLY A 244 -6.26 25.47 5.06
N LYS A 245 -6.73 26.46 4.28
CA LYS A 245 -7.97 27.20 4.55
C LYS A 245 -8.66 27.58 3.25
N LYS A 246 -9.97 27.35 3.15
CA LYS A 246 -10.77 27.70 1.94
C LYS A 246 -10.57 29.16 1.47
N SER A 247 -10.43 30.11 2.41
CA SER A 247 -10.23 31.53 2.09
C SER A 247 -8.97 31.84 1.29
N ASN A 248 -7.99 30.96 1.31
CA ASN A 248 -6.70 31.16 0.60
C ASN A 248 -6.68 30.48 -0.76
N ALA A 249 -7.67 29.64 -1.08
CA ALA A 249 -7.67 28.80 -2.27
C ALA A 249 -7.70 29.63 -3.57
N ILE A 250 -8.52 30.68 -3.63
CA ILE A 250 -8.64 31.52 -4.81
C ILE A 250 -7.29 32.19 -5.13
N LYS A 251 -6.68 32.84 -4.14
CA LYS A 251 -5.39 33.51 -4.32
C LYS A 251 -4.28 32.53 -4.72
N ALA A 252 -4.31 31.32 -4.17
CA ALA A 252 -3.37 30.27 -4.49
C ALA A 252 -3.56 29.79 -5.95
N ALA A 253 -4.80 29.59 -6.38
CA ALA A 253 -5.13 29.22 -7.75
C ALA A 253 -4.73 30.28 -8.79
N GLU A 254 -4.95 31.57 -8.48
CA GLU A 254 -4.53 32.70 -9.32
C GLU A 254 -3.01 32.71 -9.54
N SER A 255 -2.22 32.33 -8.52
CA SER A 255 -0.76 32.28 -8.63
C SER A 255 -0.26 31.15 -9.54
N LEU A 256 -1.04 30.06 -9.68
CA LEU A 256 -0.71 28.93 -10.54
C LEU A 256 -1.19 29.10 -11.99
N SER A 257 -2.14 30.04 -12.24
CA SER A 257 -2.87 30.19 -13.49
C SER A 257 -3.74 28.96 -13.85
N TYR A 258 -4.97 29.23 -14.29
CA TYR A 258 -5.88 28.19 -14.76
C TYR A 258 -5.48 27.62 -16.14
N PRO A 259 -5.80 26.36 -16.43
CA PRO A 259 -6.47 25.37 -15.55
C PRO A 259 -5.53 24.76 -14.51
N ILE A 260 -6.14 24.33 -13.38
CA ILE A 260 -5.45 23.67 -12.28
C ILE A 260 -6.13 22.33 -11.95
N ILE A 261 -5.42 21.43 -11.28
CA ILE A 261 -6.00 20.24 -10.66
C ILE A 261 -6.19 20.52 -9.16
N ALA A 262 -7.42 20.40 -8.70
CA ALA A 262 -7.74 20.43 -7.26
C ALA A 262 -7.78 19.02 -6.72
N ARG A 263 -7.02 18.75 -5.66
CA ARG A 263 -6.86 17.42 -5.09
C ARG A 263 -6.92 17.47 -3.56
N PRO A 264 -7.93 16.85 -2.92
CA PRO A 264 -7.95 16.71 -1.46
C PRO A 264 -6.77 15.86 -0.97
N SER A 265 -6.29 16.11 0.24
CA SER A 265 -5.26 15.27 0.85
C SER A 265 -5.86 13.93 1.29
N PHE A 266 -5.04 12.87 1.20
CA PHE A 266 -5.38 11.54 1.71
C PHE A 266 -6.59 10.87 1.05
N VAL A 267 -6.89 11.19 -0.21
CA VAL A 267 -7.92 10.51 -0.97
C VAL A 267 -7.39 9.25 -1.65
N LEU A 268 -8.27 8.27 -1.82
CA LEU A 268 -7.98 7.01 -2.49
C LEU A 268 -8.61 7.03 -3.91
N GLY A 269 -7.86 6.56 -4.91
CA GLY A 269 -8.36 6.49 -6.29
C GLY A 269 -8.73 7.85 -6.87
N GLY A 270 -8.06 8.93 -6.44
CA GLY A 270 -8.33 10.28 -6.94
C GLY A 270 -9.69 10.85 -6.53
N SER A 271 -10.35 10.30 -5.51
CA SER A 271 -11.68 10.76 -5.06
C SER A 271 -11.74 12.26 -4.87
N SER A 272 -12.76 12.90 -5.46
CA SER A 272 -12.95 14.36 -5.47
C SER A 272 -11.80 15.16 -6.11
N MET A 273 -10.99 14.55 -6.98
CA MET A 273 -10.06 15.29 -7.83
C MET A 273 -10.79 15.86 -9.03
N GLU A 274 -10.58 17.16 -9.31
CA GLU A 274 -11.20 17.84 -10.43
C GLU A 274 -10.20 18.74 -11.17
N ILE A 275 -10.36 18.85 -12.50
CA ILE A 275 -9.69 19.86 -13.32
C ILE A 275 -10.56 21.12 -13.27
N ILE A 276 -10.00 22.21 -12.76
CA ILE A 276 -10.68 23.48 -12.55
C ILE A 276 -10.19 24.48 -13.60
N HIS A 277 -11.09 24.94 -14.46
CA HIS A 277 -10.75 25.80 -15.58
C HIS A 277 -10.83 27.30 -15.27
N ASP A 278 -11.57 27.67 -14.23
CA ASP A 278 -11.77 29.08 -13.84
C ASP A 278 -12.14 29.22 -12.35
N GLN A 279 -12.19 30.46 -11.90
CA GLN A 279 -12.54 30.80 -10.51
C GLN A 279 -13.98 30.39 -10.13
N MET A 280 -14.92 30.39 -11.08
CA MET A 280 -16.30 30.01 -10.81
C MET A 280 -16.41 28.52 -10.50
N GLN A 281 -15.70 27.67 -11.26
CA GLN A 281 -15.61 26.24 -11.00
C GLN A 281 -14.89 25.97 -9.65
N LEU A 282 -13.82 26.73 -9.33
CA LEU A 282 -13.15 26.61 -8.05
C LEU A 282 -14.10 26.92 -6.88
N ASN A 283 -14.90 27.98 -6.99
CA ASN A 283 -15.87 28.31 -5.95
C ASN A 283 -16.89 27.17 -5.77
N LYS A 284 -17.45 26.63 -6.84
CA LYS A 284 -18.37 25.49 -6.80
C LYS A 284 -17.73 24.25 -6.14
N TYR A 285 -16.49 23.96 -6.49
CA TYR A 285 -15.72 22.87 -5.88
C TYR A 285 -15.52 23.08 -4.37
N LEU A 286 -15.20 24.30 -3.94
CA LEU A 286 -15.02 24.63 -2.52
C LEU A 286 -16.33 24.60 -1.71
N GLU A 287 -17.49 24.79 -2.36
CA GLU A 287 -18.82 24.66 -1.77
C GLU A 287 -19.27 23.21 -1.62
N SER A 288 -18.71 22.29 -2.43
CA SER A 288 -18.93 20.86 -2.26
C SER A 288 -18.39 20.39 -0.90
N ASN A 289 -18.75 19.17 -0.47
CA ASN A 289 -18.39 18.63 0.86
C ASN A 289 -16.89 18.32 1.06
N VAL A 290 -15.99 19.08 0.45
CA VAL A 290 -14.54 18.93 0.63
C VAL A 290 -14.13 19.62 1.94
N GLU A 291 -13.71 18.82 2.90
CA GLU A 291 -13.17 19.31 4.17
C GLU A 291 -11.73 19.79 3.98
N ILE A 292 -11.51 21.11 4.19
CA ILE A 292 -10.19 21.72 4.08
C ILE A 292 -9.76 22.25 5.44
N SER A 293 -8.68 21.71 5.97
CA SER A 293 -8.09 22.12 7.24
C SER A 293 -6.55 22.03 7.17
N SER A 294 -5.89 22.46 8.22
CA SER A 294 -4.42 22.28 8.32
C SER A 294 -4.01 20.81 8.41
N LYS A 295 -4.94 19.91 8.81
CA LYS A 295 -4.72 18.46 8.87
C LYS A 295 -5.09 17.78 7.55
N THR A 296 -6.03 18.32 6.82
CA THR A 296 -6.52 17.84 5.53
C THR A 296 -6.46 18.98 4.50
N PRO A 297 -5.26 19.44 4.09
CA PRO A 297 -5.15 20.55 3.15
C PRO A 297 -5.61 20.19 1.75
N LEU A 298 -6.08 21.19 1.00
CA LEU A 298 -6.32 21.08 -0.43
C LEU A 298 -5.02 21.32 -1.19
N LEU A 299 -4.76 20.49 -2.16
CA LEU A 299 -3.62 20.57 -3.05
C LEU A 299 -4.08 21.13 -4.38
N LEU A 300 -3.36 22.12 -4.89
CA LEU A 300 -3.58 22.70 -6.20
C LEU A 300 -2.32 22.53 -7.04
N ASP A 301 -2.44 21.88 -8.16
CA ASP A 301 -1.35 21.62 -9.10
C ASP A 301 -1.68 22.29 -10.46
N SER A 302 -0.68 22.89 -11.14
CA SER A 302 -0.85 23.38 -12.52
C SER A 302 -1.20 22.23 -13.44
N TYR A 303 -2.27 22.35 -14.22
CA TYR A 303 -2.67 21.33 -15.18
C TYR A 303 -1.79 21.39 -16.43
N LEU A 304 -1.17 20.26 -16.76
CA LEU A 304 -0.34 20.12 -17.94
C LEU A 304 -1.19 19.64 -19.15
N GLY A 305 -2.08 20.49 -19.64
CA GLY A 305 -2.90 20.14 -20.82
C GLY A 305 -2.06 19.73 -22.02
N ALA A 306 -2.56 18.77 -22.82
CA ALA A 306 -1.90 18.15 -23.97
C ALA A 306 -0.52 17.53 -23.67
N ALA A 307 -0.24 17.17 -22.40
CA ALA A 307 0.91 16.35 -22.06
C ALA A 307 0.60 14.87 -22.28
N ILE A 308 1.63 14.09 -22.55
CA ILE A 308 1.57 12.63 -22.62
C ILE A 308 1.96 12.10 -21.25
N GLU A 309 1.08 11.36 -20.59
CA GLU A 309 1.42 10.69 -19.33
C GLU A 309 2.15 9.37 -19.58
N VAL A 310 3.07 9.06 -18.68
CA VAL A 310 3.96 7.90 -18.79
C VAL A 310 4.13 7.25 -17.44
N ASP A 311 3.83 5.97 -17.34
CA ASP A 311 4.18 5.14 -16.18
C ASP A 311 5.52 4.43 -16.44
N VAL A 312 6.41 4.47 -15.45
CA VAL A 312 7.70 3.78 -15.49
C VAL A 312 7.81 2.86 -14.30
N ASP A 313 8.07 1.58 -14.55
CA ASP A 313 8.37 0.62 -13.50
C ASP A 313 9.81 0.13 -13.59
N LEU A 314 10.45 0.04 -12.45
CA LEU A 314 11.82 -0.41 -12.33
C LEU A 314 12.03 -1.30 -11.08
N ILE A 315 13.14 -2.05 -11.10
CA ILE A 315 13.69 -2.73 -9.93
C ILE A 315 15.07 -2.15 -9.62
N SER A 316 15.40 -2.12 -8.33
CA SER A 316 16.69 -1.61 -7.84
C SER A 316 17.19 -2.40 -6.64
N ASP A 317 18.51 -2.45 -6.45
CA ASP A 317 19.18 -3.03 -5.27
C ASP A 317 19.83 -1.96 -4.36
N GLY A 318 19.51 -0.69 -4.63
CA GLY A 318 20.10 0.47 -3.94
C GLY A 318 21.36 1.03 -4.62
N GLU A 319 22.05 0.25 -5.43
CA GLU A 319 23.24 0.67 -6.20
C GLU A 319 22.92 0.76 -7.69
N ASP A 320 22.43 -0.34 -8.24
CA ASP A 320 22.02 -0.47 -9.63
C ASP A 320 20.50 -0.48 -9.76
N CYS A 321 20.00 -0.06 -10.92
CA CYS A 321 18.59 -0.16 -11.24
C CYS A 321 18.37 -0.63 -12.68
N PHE A 322 17.24 -1.31 -12.90
CA PHE A 322 16.78 -1.76 -14.19
C PHE A 322 15.39 -1.23 -14.48
N VAL A 323 15.26 -0.36 -15.49
CA VAL A 323 13.96 0.13 -15.99
C VAL A 323 13.32 -0.98 -16.81
N ALA A 324 12.28 -1.60 -16.24
CA ALA A 324 11.63 -2.77 -16.81
C ALA A 324 10.63 -2.42 -17.91
N GLY A 325 9.90 -1.32 -17.74
CA GLY A 325 8.90 -0.86 -18.72
C GLY A 325 8.67 0.64 -18.63
N ILE A 326 8.40 1.22 -19.79
CA ILE A 326 7.93 2.59 -19.96
C ILE A 326 6.61 2.47 -20.71
N LEU A 327 5.51 2.83 -20.07
CA LEU A 327 4.16 2.72 -20.63
C LEU A 327 3.67 4.12 -20.98
N GLU A 328 3.31 4.32 -22.22
CA GLU A 328 2.71 5.56 -22.69
C GLU A 328 1.20 5.46 -22.62
N HIS A 329 0.55 6.42 -21.93
CA HIS A 329 -0.89 6.50 -21.85
C HIS A 329 -1.51 6.92 -23.19
N ILE A 330 -2.67 6.37 -23.50
CA ILE A 330 -3.42 6.66 -24.74
C ILE A 330 -4.39 7.82 -24.50
N GLU A 331 -4.98 7.88 -23.30
CA GLU A 331 -5.86 8.97 -22.88
C GLU A 331 -5.06 10.27 -22.65
N GLU A 332 -5.77 11.39 -22.76
CA GLU A 332 -5.20 12.70 -22.45
C GLU A 332 -4.75 12.80 -20.98
N ALA A 333 -3.74 13.64 -20.74
CA ALA A 333 -3.27 13.93 -19.39
C ALA A 333 -4.42 14.40 -18.48
N GLY A 334 -4.40 13.89 -17.25
CA GLY A 334 -5.41 14.18 -16.24
C GLY A 334 -6.49 13.10 -16.11
N VAL A 335 -6.47 12.05 -16.93
CA VAL A 335 -7.25 10.82 -16.67
C VAL A 335 -6.49 9.97 -15.66
N HIS A 336 -7.19 9.38 -14.69
CA HIS A 336 -6.55 8.54 -13.67
C HIS A 336 -5.78 7.37 -14.32
N SER A 337 -4.53 7.15 -13.93
CA SER A 337 -3.64 6.13 -14.52
C SER A 337 -4.20 4.69 -14.44
N GLY A 338 -5.06 4.42 -13.47
CA GLY A 338 -5.75 3.12 -13.34
C GLY A 338 -6.76 2.85 -14.45
N ASP A 339 -7.38 3.91 -14.98
CA ASP A 339 -8.42 3.85 -16.01
C ASP A 339 -7.85 4.02 -17.42
N SER A 340 -6.66 4.61 -17.54
CA SER A 340 -6.00 4.84 -18.81
C SER A 340 -5.53 3.56 -19.47
N ALA A 341 -5.76 3.45 -20.78
CA ALA A 341 -5.08 2.48 -21.61
C ALA A 341 -3.61 2.89 -21.81
N CYS A 342 -2.73 1.91 -21.91
CA CYS A 342 -1.30 2.16 -22.02
C CYS A 342 -0.67 1.25 -23.08
N SER A 343 0.30 1.76 -23.82
CA SER A 343 1.12 0.98 -24.76
C SER A 343 2.53 0.70 -24.23
N LEU A 344 3.03 -0.51 -24.47
CA LEU A 344 4.40 -0.93 -24.20
C LEU A 344 4.98 -1.64 -25.42
N PRO A 345 6.09 -1.18 -26.02
CA PRO A 345 6.80 0.07 -25.71
C PRO A 345 6.00 1.34 -26.04
N PRO A 346 6.47 2.52 -25.64
CA PRO A 346 5.91 3.80 -26.05
C PRO A 346 5.80 3.90 -27.56
N HIS A 347 4.71 4.47 -28.08
CA HIS A 347 4.46 4.54 -29.53
C HIS A 347 4.74 5.91 -30.14
N SER A 348 4.53 7.00 -29.40
CA SER A 348 4.70 8.37 -29.89
C SER A 348 5.96 9.05 -29.38
N LEU A 349 6.53 8.59 -28.27
CA LEU A 349 7.69 9.19 -27.65
C LEU A 349 8.98 8.92 -28.43
N GLY A 350 9.71 9.99 -28.74
CA GLY A 350 11.03 9.89 -29.39
C GLY A 350 12.08 9.19 -28.50
N LYS A 351 13.07 8.57 -29.13
CA LYS A 351 14.15 7.85 -28.42
C LYS A 351 14.86 8.72 -27.41
N ASP A 352 15.12 9.99 -27.72
CA ASP A 352 15.80 10.93 -26.80
C ASP A 352 14.98 11.17 -25.52
N ILE A 353 13.66 11.24 -25.62
CA ILE A 353 12.78 11.39 -24.47
C ILE A 353 12.80 10.11 -23.62
N ILE A 354 12.71 8.95 -24.28
CA ILE A 354 12.78 7.65 -23.59
C ILE A 354 14.09 7.50 -22.81
N GLU A 355 15.23 7.86 -23.38
CA GLU A 355 16.52 7.79 -22.68
C GLU A 355 16.61 8.80 -21.53
N LYS A 356 16.05 10.00 -21.69
CA LYS A 356 15.95 10.97 -20.58
C LYS A 356 15.07 10.45 -19.44
N ILE A 357 13.94 9.82 -19.75
CA ILE A 357 13.06 9.20 -18.75
C ILE A 357 13.80 8.11 -17.99
N LYS A 358 14.50 7.19 -18.66
CA LYS A 358 15.32 6.17 -18.03
C LYS A 358 16.37 6.76 -17.09
N TYR A 359 17.07 7.79 -17.56
CA TYR A 359 18.10 8.48 -16.77
C TYR A 359 17.49 9.12 -15.51
N GLN A 360 16.39 9.87 -15.64
CA GLN A 360 15.71 10.50 -14.50
C GLN A 360 15.16 9.45 -13.52
N SER A 361 14.63 8.33 -14.02
CA SER A 361 14.18 7.22 -13.20
C SER A 361 15.32 6.62 -12.38
N SER A 362 16.48 6.45 -12.98
CA SER A 362 17.69 5.95 -12.30
C SER A 362 18.20 6.92 -11.23
N LEU A 363 18.17 8.23 -11.50
CA LEU A 363 18.53 9.24 -10.50
C LEU A 363 17.60 9.20 -9.28
N LEU A 364 16.28 9.10 -9.51
CA LEU A 364 15.28 9.01 -8.45
C LEU A 364 15.44 7.73 -7.63
N ALA A 365 15.66 6.59 -8.28
CA ALA A 365 15.85 5.31 -7.59
C ALA A 365 17.07 5.36 -6.66
N LYS A 366 18.16 5.96 -7.12
CA LYS A 366 19.41 6.11 -6.35
C LYS A 366 19.24 7.12 -5.20
N GLU A 367 18.62 8.27 -5.44
CA GLU A 367 18.42 9.29 -4.40
C GLU A 367 17.53 8.81 -3.27
N LEU A 368 16.54 7.97 -3.57
CA LEU A 368 15.62 7.38 -2.62
C LEU A 368 16.09 6.03 -2.04
N ASP A 369 17.32 5.61 -2.31
CA ASP A 369 17.87 4.30 -1.88
C ASP A 369 16.89 3.15 -2.08
N VAL A 370 16.27 3.09 -3.28
CA VAL A 370 15.21 2.11 -3.57
C VAL A 370 15.78 0.70 -3.63
N ILE A 371 15.17 -0.20 -2.85
CA ILE A 371 15.41 -1.64 -2.92
C ILE A 371 14.10 -2.35 -3.23
N GLY A 372 14.06 -3.11 -4.32
CA GLY A 372 12.86 -3.76 -4.83
C GLY A 372 12.23 -2.97 -5.97
N LEU A 373 10.91 -2.78 -5.92
CA LEU A 373 10.12 -2.12 -6.98
C LEU A 373 9.96 -0.62 -6.73
N MET A 374 9.95 0.14 -7.82
CA MET A 374 9.52 1.54 -7.83
C MET A 374 8.73 1.85 -9.10
N ASN A 375 7.63 2.57 -8.94
CA ASN A 375 6.85 3.16 -10.02
C ASN A 375 7.02 4.67 -10.01
N ILE A 376 7.16 5.26 -11.20
CA ILE A 376 7.25 6.71 -11.38
C ILE A 376 6.25 7.12 -12.44
N GLN A 377 5.47 8.15 -12.16
CA GLN A 377 4.59 8.78 -13.12
C GLN A 377 5.22 10.07 -13.64
N PHE A 378 5.33 10.16 -14.95
CA PHE A 378 5.81 11.35 -15.64
C PHE A 378 4.72 11.95 -16.52
N ALA A 379 4.84 13.24 -16.81
CA ALA A 379 4.16 13.90 -17.90
C ALA A 379 5.20 14.48 -18.86
N VAL A 380 5.03 14.23 -20.15
CA VAL A 380 5.87 14.77 -21.21
C VAL A 380 5.09 15.82 -21.98
N LYS A 381 5.56 17.07 -21.94
CA LYS A 381 4.98 18.16 -22.71
C LYS A 381 6.04 18.74 -23.62
N GLU A 382 5.83 18.58 -24.95
CA GLU A 382 6.85 18.90 -25.96
C GLU A 382 8.16 18.13 -25.73
N SER A 383 9.22 18.78 -25.23
CA SER A 383 10.49 18.14 -24.89
C SER A 383 10.79 18.11 -23.38
N ASP A 384 9.88 18.65 -22.58
CA ASP A 384 10.00 18.74 -21.13
C ASP A 384 9.39 17.54 -20.45
N ILE A 385 10.09 17.00 -19.45
CA ILE A 385 9.65 15.85 -18.66
C ILE A 385 9.39 16.33 -17.24
N PHE A 386 8.19 16.12 -16.75
CA PHE A 386 7.75 16.48 -15.39
C PHE A 386 7.51 15.23 -14.57
N VAL A 387 8.06 15.16 -13.38
CA VAL A 387 7.78 14.11 -12.42
C VAL A 387 6.46 14.44 -11.72
N LEU A 388 5.46 13.56 -11.84
CA LEU A 388 4.16 13.72 -11.18
C LEU A 388 4.15 13.07 -9.80
N GLU A 389 4.60 11.79 -9.73
CA GLU A 389 4.54 10.98 -8.53
C GLU A 389 5.61 9.89 -8.56
N VAL A 390 6.15 9.53 -7.39
CA VAL A 390 7.06 8.41 -7.20
C VAL A 390 6.53 7.51 -6.10
N ASN A 391 6.42 6.23 -6.42
CA ASN A 391 5.91 5.21 -5.52
C ASN A 391 6.98 4.11 -5.35
N PRO A 392 7.77 4.08 -4.26
CA PRO A 392 8.78 3.04 -4.02
C PRO A 392 8.11 1.73 -3.54
N ARG A 393 7.26 1.17 -4.35
CA ARG A 393 6.45 -0.02 -4.12
C ARG A 393 5.98 -0.65 -5.43
N ALA A 394 5.32 -1.80 -5.35
CA ALA A 394 4.61 -2.39 -6.47
C ALA A 394 3.55 -1.43 -7.05
N SER A 395 3.33 -1.54 -8.33
CA SER A 395 2.32 -0.81 -9.09
C SER A 395 1.33 -1.77 -9.76
N ARG A 396 0.25 -1.23 -10.30
CA ARG A 396 -0.73 -2.00 -11.08
C ARG A 396 -0.19 -2.48 -12.42
N THR A 397 0.87 -1.85 -12.91
CA THR A 397 1.47 -2.16 -14.22
C THR A 397 2.49 -3.30 -14.14
N ILE A 398 2.94 -3.69 -12.95
CA ILE A 398 3.92 -4.78 -12.76
C ILE A 398 3.51 -6.11 -13.40
N PRO A 399 2.28 -6.64 -13.21
CA PRO A 399 1.88 -7.88 -13.86
C PRO A 399 1.85 -7.77 -15.39
N PHE A 400 1.39 -6.64 -15.91
CA PHE A 400 1.34 -6.38 -17.34
C PHE A 400 2.75 -6.34 -17.95
N ILE A 401 3.68 -5.58 -17.36
CA ILE A 401 5.07 -5.51 -17.80
C ILE A 401 5.73 -6.89 -17.71
N SER A 402 5.56 -7.58 -16.59
CA SER A 402 6.16 -8.91 -16.39
C SER A 402 5.71 -9.91 -17.44
N LYS A 403 4.41 -9.95 -17.76
CA LYS A 403 3.86 -10.85 -18.80
C LYS A 403 4.30 -10.43 -20.21
N THR A 404 4.34 -9.14 -20.49
CA THR A 404 4.73 -8.61 -21.80
C THR A 404 6.21 -8.87 -22.07
N THR A 405 7.08 -8.61 -21.11
CA THR A 405 8.53 -8.71 -21.28
C THR A 405 9.09 -10.11 -20.99
N GLY A 406 8.32 -10.94 -20.28
CA GLY A 406 8.78 -12.24 -19.78
C GLY A 406 9.73 -12.13 -18.58
N ILE A 407 9.84 -10.94 -17.97
CA ILE A 407 10.72 -10.68 -16.80
C ILE A 407 9.87 -10.74 -15.53
N PRO A 408 10.12 -11.68 -14.60
CA PRO A 408 9.31 -11.87 -13.38
C PRO A 408 9.67 -10.82 -12.32
N LEU A 409 9.22 -9.58 -12.50
CA LEU A 409 9.66 -8.42 -11.71
C LEU A 409 9.41 -8.57 -10.21
N ALA A 410 8.27 -9.10 -9.79
CA ALA A 410 7.96 -9.30 -8.38
C ALA A 410 8.88 -10.34 -7.72
N ASN A 411 9.21 -11.43 -8.45
CA ASN A 411 10.16 -12.44 -7.99
C ASN A 411 11.57 -11.85 -7.80
N LEU A 412 12.05 -11.10 -8.82
CA LEU A 412 13.35 -10.47 -8.76
C LEU A 412 13.42 -9.46 -7.61
N ALA A 413 12.39 -8.62 -7.46
CA ALA A 413 12.31 -7.65 -6.38
C ALA A 413 12.34 -8.30 -4.99
N ALA A 414 11.65 -9.43 -4.80
CA ALA A 414 11.67 -10.17 -3.54
C ALA A 414 13.08 -10.65 -3.20
N LYS A 415 13.84 -11.17 -4.19
CA LYS A 415 15.24 -11.56 -4.02
C LYS A 415 16.16 -10.38 -3.67
N LEU A 416 15.95 -9.22 -4.32
CA LEU A 416 16.68 -7.98 -3.98
C LEU A 416 16.42 -7.55 -2.54
N MET A 417 15.18 -7.64 -2.07
CA MET A 417 14.79 -7.26 -0.70
C MET A 417 15.45 -8.12 0.38
N ILE A 418 15.78 -9.37 0.10
CA ILE A 418 16.52 -10.24 1.04
C ILE A 418 18.04 -10.15 0.88
N GLY A 419 18.54 -9.29 -0.02
CA GLY A 419 19.95 -8.94 -0.13
C GLY A 419 20.68 -9.46 -1.39
N SER A 420 19.98 -10.05 -2.35
CA SER A 420 20.57 -10.34 -3.66
C SER A 420 20.98 -9.06 -4.38
N ARG A 421 22.00 -9.12 -5.21
CA ARG A 421 22.41 -8.00 -6.07
C ARG A 421 21.79 -8.13 -7.46
N LEU A 422 21.41 -7.01 -8.05
CA LEU A 422 20.82 -6.98 -9.38
C LEU A 422 21.75 -7.63 -10.43
N SER A 423 23.05 -7.40 -10.30
CA SER A 423 24.09 -7.98 -11.16
C SER A 423 24.22 -9.50 -11.05
N SER A 424 23.75 -10.11 -9.96
CA SER A 424 23.76 -11.56 -9.77
C SER A 424 22.52 -12.28 -10.30
N LEU A 425 21.47 -11.53 -10.63
CA LEU A 425 20.21 -12.07 -11.10
C LEU A 425 20.25 -12.30 -12.62
N SER A 426 19.90 -13.52 -13.04
CA SER A 426 19.84 -13.87 -14.46
C SER A 426 18.45 -13.56 -15.02
N PHE A 427 18.33 -12.51 -15.79
CA PHE A 427 17.16 -12.22 -16.61
C PHE A 427 17.58 -11.56 -17.93
N HIS A 428 16.82 -11.83 -18.99
CA HIS A 428 17.13 -11.30 -20.31
C HIS A 428 16.00 -10.42 -20.79
N ARG A 429 16.31 -9.16 -21.04
CA ARG A 429 15.40 -8.28 -21.77
C ARG A 429 15.36 -8.76 -23.23
N LYS A 430 14.18 -9.19 -23.65
CA LYS A 430 13.91 -9.42 -25.08
C LYS A 430 13.47 -8.10 -25.68
N ASP A 431 14.02 -7.75 -26.84
CA ASP A 431 13.46 -6.67 -27.63
C ASP A 431 12.06 -7.07 -28.09
N LEU A 432 11.08 -6.24 -27.77
CA LEU A 432 9.71 -6.49 -28.16
C LEU A 432 9.58 -6.19 -29.66
N ASN A 433 9.16 -7.19 -30.43
CA ASN A 433 8.82 -7.03 -31.84
C ASN A 433 7.31 -6.78 -32.06
N TYR A 434 6.61 -6.43 -31.02
CA TYR A 434 5.18 -6.10 -30.97
C TYR A 434 4.93 -4.97 -29.99
N VAL A 435 3.76 -4.39 -30.07
CA VAL A 435 3.23 -3.44 -29.08
C VAL A 435 2.17 -4.16 -28.27
N ALA A 436 2.33 -4.15 -26.97
CA ALA A 436 1.31 -4.63 -26.04
C ALA A 436 0.48 -3.44 -25.56
N VAL A 437 -0.82 -3.61 -25.46
CA VAL A 437 -1.76 -2.60 -24.94
C VAL A 437 -2.44 -3.14 -23.69
N LYS A 438 -2.40 -2.36 -22.63
CA LYS A 438 -3.21 -2.58 -21.41
C LYS A 438 -4.43 -1.68 -21.53
N GLU A 439 -5.60 -2.23 -21.25
CA GLU A 439 -6.86 -1.49 -21.23
C GLU A 439 -7.68 -1.87 -20.01
N ALA A 440 -8.34 -0.89 -19.39
CA ALA A 440 -9.26 -1.12 -18.29
C ALA A 440 -10.65 -1.55 -18.82
N VAL A 441 -11.25 -2.55 -18.21
CA VAL A 441 -12.65 -2.92 -18.50
C VAL A 441 -13.57 -2.13 -17.59
N LEU A 442 -14.33 -1.21 -18.17
CA LEU A 442 -15.27 -0.34 -17.46
C LEU A 442 -16.71 -0.80 -17.72
N PRO A 443 -17.36 -1.53 -16.80
CA PRO A 443 -18.66 -2.15 -17.04
C PRO A 443 -19.81 -1.14 -16.83
N PHE A 444 -19.81 -0.02 -17.52
CA PHE A 444 -20.82 1.04 -17.43
C PHE A 444 -22.24 0.53 -17.64
N ASP A 445 -22.41 -0.45 -18.54
CA ASP A 445 -23.71 -1.07 -18.81
C ASP A 445 -24.35 -1.75 -17.58
N ARG A 446 -23.52 -2.15 -16.63
CA ARG A 446 -23.95 -2.80 -15.37
C ARG A 446 -24.17 -1.83 -14.23
N LEU A 447 -23.76 -0.57 -14.40
CA LEU A 447 -23.84 0.48 -13.40
C LEU A 447 -24.63 1.68 -13.93
N PRO A 448 -25.97 1.55 -14.04
CA PRO A 448 -26.82 2.61 -14.57
C PRO A 448 -26.67 3.90 -13.77
N GLY A 449 -26.46 5.03 -14.45
CA GLY A 449 -26.31 6.35 -13.84
C GLY A 449 -24.87 6.70 -13.45
N SER A 450 -23.88 5.80 -13.70
CA SER A 450 -22.48 6.19 -13.61
C SER A 450 -22.08 7.10 -14.76
N ASP A 451 -21.24 8.09 -14.47
CA ASP A 451 -20.64 8.94 -15.47
C ASP A 451 -19.62 8.14 -16.29
N THR A 452 -19.70 8.22 -17.61
CA THR A 452 -18.82 7.51 -18.56
C THR A 452 -17.58 8.32 -18.94
N VAL A 453 -17.50 9.58 -18.53
CA VAL A 453 -16.33 10.42 -18.80
C VAL A 453 -15.21 10.08 -17.84
N LEU A 454 -14.05 9.74 -18.38
CA LEU A 454 -12.84 9.49 -17.59
C LEU A 454 -12.27 10.81 -17.07
N THR A 455 -11.89 10.83 -15.80
CA THR A 455 -11.45 12.02 -15.07
C THR A 455 -10.23 11.69 -14.19
N PRO A 456 -9.66 12.66 -13.46
CA PRO A 456 -8.65 12.37 -12.45
C PRO A 456 -9.13 11.44 -11.31
N GLU A 457 -10.43 11.37 -11.08
CA GLU A 457 -11.04 10.40 -10.17
C GLU A 457 -11.24 9.06 -10.88
N MET A 458 -10.77 7.98 -10.26
CA MET A 458 -10.86 6.61 -10.77
C MET A 458 -12.32 6.14 -10.83
N ARG A 459 -12.69 5.43 -11.91
CA ARG A 459 -14.03 4.84 -12.15
C ARG A 459 -14.12 3.37 -11.74
#